data_056c3840e01bd0438ac493b0bb83f637
#
_entry.id   056c3840e01bd0438ac493b0bb83f637
#
_cell.length_a   1.000
_cell.length_b   1.000
_cell.length_c   1.000
_cell.angle_alpha   90.00
_cell.angle_beta   90.00
_cell.angle_gamma   90.00
#
_symmetry.space_group_name_H-M   'P 1'
#
loop_
_entity.id
_entity.type
_entity.pdbx_description
1 polymer ?
#
loop_
_entity_poly.entity_id
_entity_poly.type
_entity_poly.pdbx_seq_one_letter_code
_entity_poly.pdbx_strand_id
1 'polypeptide(L)'
;CNLLEHPTQGVVRVVGEEITAKGVDINRVRQHIGMVFQNFNLYPHMSALANVTLALRKVKNIQRSQADEMAHRALTRVGLNDKATSYPNELSGGQQQRVAIARAIAMEPDVVLFDEPTSALDPELVGSVLGVMRELRESGMTMVVVSHEMRFAEEAADRVLFMDEGVVVEEGSPEQVFRNSQHERTRSFLSRVTEH
;
A
#
# COMPACT_ATOMS: atom_id res chain seq x y z
N CYS A 1 1.58 9.67 -6.95
CA CYS A 1 2.79 9.95 -6.18
C CYS A 1 4.07 9.30 -6.76
N ASN A 2 4.00 8.18 -7.46
CA ASN A 2 5.15 7.45 -8.03
C ASN A 2 5.40 7.72 -9.54
N LEU A 3 4.72 8.70 -10.11
CA LEU A 3 4.76 9.06 -11.54
C LEU A 3 4.52 7.87 -12.48
N LEU A 4 3.57 6.98 -12.18
CA LEU A 4 3.00 6.09 -13.19
C LEU A 4 2.25 6.90 -14.24
N GLU A 5 1.60 7.99 -13.80
CA GLU A 5 1.06 9.04 -14.65
C GLU A 5 1.69 10.38 -14.28
N HIS A 6 2.00 11.19 -15.29
CA HIS A 6 2.56 12.51 -15.09
C HIS A 6 1.46 13.52 -14.83
N PRO A 7 1.61 14.39 -13.81
CA PRO A 7 0.65 15.46 -13.58
C PRO A 7 0.71 16.47 -14.73
N THR A 8 -0.45 16.99 -15.11
CA THR A 8 -0.54 18.04 -16.14
C THR A 8 0.10 19.34 -15.65
N GLN A 9 -0.04 19.62 -14.36
CA GLN A 9 0.53 20.79 -13.68
C GLN A 9 0.85 20.44 -12.21
N GLY A 10 1.67 21.26 -11.59
CA GLY A 10 2.03 21.12 -10.17
C GLY A 10 3.34 20.37 -9.95
N VAL A 11 3.69 20.21 -8.69
CA VAL A 11 4.95 19.64 -8.22
C VAL A 11 4.67 18.49 -7.29
N VAL A 12 5.34 17.36 -7.50
CA VAL A 12 5.32 16.22 -6.58
C VAL A 12 6.70 16.06 -5.97
N ARG A 13 6.75 15.97 -4.63
CA ARG A 13 7.99 15.71 -3.89
C ARG A 13 7.86 14.42 -3.10
N VAL A 14 8.91 13.60 -3.14
CA VAL A 14 9.03 12.36 -2.37
C VAL A 14 10.39 12.39 -1.66
N VAL A 15 10.39 12.19 -0.34
CA VAL A 15 11.61 12.25 0.50
C VAL A 15 12.40 13.55 0.25
N GLY A 16 11.67 14.67 0.08
CA GLY A 16 12.28 15.99 -0.19
C GLY A 16 12.75 16.23 -1.64
N GLU A 17 12.80 15.21 -2.49
CA GLU A 17 13.20 15.33 -3.90
C GLU A 17 11.98 15.65 -4.78
N GLU A 18 12.11 16.66 -5.65
CA GLU A 18 11.07 17.01 -6.62
C GLU A 18 11.14 16.05 -7.81
N ILE A 19 10.23 15.07 -7.82
CA ILE A 19 10.23 13.99 -8.81
C ILE A 19 9.65 14.39 -10.17
N THR A 20 8.97 15.53 -10.25
CA THR A 20 8.44 16.12 -11.49
C THR A 20 9.46 16.99 -12.23
N ALA A 21 10.63 17.26 -11.66
CA ALA A 21 11.67 18.05 -12.29
C ALA A 21 12.31 17.29 -13.48
N LYS A 22 12.79 18.06 -14.47
CA LYS A 22 13.47 17.48 -15.63
C LYS A 22 14.77 16.78 -15.21
N GLY A 23 15.02 15.59 -15.74
CA GLY A 23 16.28 14.86 -15.53
C GLY A 23 16.32 14.02 -14.25
N VAL A 24 15.25 13.94 -13.48
CA VAL A 24 15.18 13.06 -12.31
C VAL A 24 15.17 11.60 -12.74
N ASP A 25 16.04 10.80 -12.14
CA ASP A 25 15.99 9.34 -12.28
C ASP A 25 14.81 8.77 -11.48
N ILE A 26 13.67 8.64 -12.14
CA ILE A 26 12.45 8.12 -11.52
C ILE A 26 12.61 6.69 -11.02
N ASN A 27 13.49 5.88 -11.62
CA ASN A 27 13.72 4.51 -11.15
C ASN A 27 14.43 4.50 -9.80
N ARG A 28 15.35 5.46 -9.57
CA ARG A 28 15.96 5.66 -8.27
C ARG A 28 14.91 6.07 -7.23
N VAL A 29 14.06 7.03 -7.55
CA VAL A 29 13.00 7.49 -6.64
C VAL A 29 12.02 6.36 -6.31
N ARG A 30 11.62 5.54 -7.29
CA ARG A 30 10.71 4.40 -7.08
C ARG A 30 11.26 3.34 -6.14
N GLN A 31 12.57 3.28 -5.89
CA GLN A 31 13.13 2.39 -4.88
C GLN A 31 12.76 2.79 -3.44
N HIS A 32 12.41 4.07 -3.24
CA HIS A 32 11.95 4.63 -1.98
C HIS A 32 10.42 4.55 -1.80
N ILE A 33 9.70 4.05 -2.82
CA ILE A 33 8.25 3.99 -2.84
C ILE A 33 7.81 2.54 -3.02
N GLY A 34 7.22 1.94 -2.01
CA GLY A 34 6.47 0.70 -2.15
C GLY A 34 5.11 0.97 -2.82
N MET A 35 4.61 0.03 -3.61
CA MET A 35 3.26 0.11 -4.18
C MET A 35 2.56 -1.23 -4.06
N VAL A 36 1.35 -1.19 -3.52
CA VAL A 36 0.43 -2.32 -3.39
C VAL A 36 -0.83 -1.97 -4.16
N PHE A 37 -1.16 -2.78 -5.16
CA PHE A 37 -2.29 -2.56 -6.05
C PHE A 37 -3.52 -3.34 -5.58
N GLN A 38 -4.69 -2.95 -6.07
CA GLN A 38 -5.96 -3.66 -5.90
C GLN A 38 -5.87 -5.10 -6.37
N ASN A 39 -5.35 -5.33 -7.57
CA ASN A 39 -4.98 -6.66 -8.05
C ASN A 39 -3.57 -6.97 -7.53
N PHE A 40 -3.37 -8.13 -6.97
CA PHE A 40 -2.14 -8.53 -6.27
C PHE A 40 -0.88 -8.42 -7.13
N ASN A 41 -1.02 -8.55 -8.45
CA ASN A 41 0.05 -8.43 -9.45
C ASN A 41 1.28 -9.29 -9.12
N LEU A 42 1.04 -10.50 -8.60
CA LEU A 42 2.08 -11.49 -8.40
C LEU A 42 2.44 -12.17 -9.73
N TYR A 43 3.70 -12.51 -9.89
CA TYR A 43 4.16 -13.31 -11.00
C TYR A 43 3.69 -14.76 -10.80
N PRO A 44 2.78 -15.31 -11.63
CA PRO A 44 2.11 -16.58 -11.38
C PRO A 44 3.06 -17.79 -11.47
N HIS A 45 4.16 -17.64 -12.19
CA HIS A 45 5.20 -18.67 -12.37
C HIS A 45 6.32 -18.61 -11.33
N MET A 46 6.17 -17.76 -10.32
CA MET A 46 7.14 -17.57 -9.23
C MET A 46 6.48 -17.89 -7.88
N SER A 47 7.24 -18.54 -6.98
CA SER A 47 6.81 -18.72 -5.58
C SER A 47 6.67 -17.38 -4.84
N ALA A 48 6.03 -17.38 -3.67
CA ALA A 48 5.93 -16.19 -2.81
C ALA A 48 7.32 -15.58 -2.51
N LEU A 49 8.29 -16.40 -2.11
CA LEU A 49 9.67 -15.97 -1.88
C LEU A 49 10.30 -15.35 -3.14
N ALA A 50 10.12 -15.99 -4.30
CA ALA A 50 10.67 -15.50 -5.56
C ALA A 50 10.04 -14.16 -6.00
N ASN A 51 8.73 -13.98 -5.76
CA ASN A 51 8.04 -12.70 -5.98
C ASN A 51 8.63 -11.58 -5.13
N VAL A 52 8.96 -11.86 -3.87
CA VAL A 52 9.53 -10.86 -2.95
C VAL A 52 11.00 -10.58 -3.28
N THR A 53 11.80 -11.61 -3.60
CA THR A 53 13.24 -11.44 -3.87
C THR A 53 13.55 -10.78 -5.20
N LEU A 54 12.62 -10.76 -6.16
CA LEU A 54 12.89 -10.31 -7.52
C LEU A 54 13.45 -8.88 -7.57
N ALA A 55 12.77 -7.93 -6.91
CA ALA A 55 13.19 -6.53 -6.90
C ALA A 55 14.50 -6.32 -6.11
N LEU A 56 14.68 -7.03 -5.01
CA LEU A 56 15.93 -7.00 -4.23
C LEU A 56 17.14 -7.38 -5.08
N ARG A 57 16.98 -8.42 -5.91
CA ARG A 57 18.07 -8.93 -6.76
C ARG A 57 18.28 -8.11 -8.03
N LYS A 58 17.19 -7.66 -8.67
CA LYS A 58 17.24 -7.02 -9.99
C LYS A 58 17.41 -5.50 -9.93
N VAL A 59 16.93 -4.87 -8.89
CA VAL A 59 16.95 -3.41 -8.73
C VAL A 59 18.03 -2.99 -7.73
N LYS A 60 18.05 -3.61 -6.53
CA LYS A 60 19.06 -3.32 -5.50
C LYS A 60 20.38 -4.11 -5.67
N ASN A 61 20.45 -5.04 -6.63
CA ASN A 61 21.61 -5.90 -6.88
C ASN A 61 22.09 -6.68 -5.63
N ILE A 62 21.18 -7.01 -4.73
CA ILE A 62 21.47 -7.75 -3.49
C ILE A 62 21.81 -9.21 -3.83
N GLN A 63 22.82 -9.77 -3.17
CA GLN A 63 23.19 -11.18 -3.34
C GLN A 63 22.02 -12.10 -2.96
N ARG A 64 21.96 -13.28 -3.59
CA ARG A 64 20.82 -14.20 -3.44
C ARG A 64 20.54 -14.57 -1.98
N SER A 65 21.55 -14.98 -1.22
CA SER A 65 21.36 -15.37 0.18
C SER A 65 20.80 -14.25 1.04
N GLN A 66 21.33 -13.05 0.88
CA GLN A 66 20.85 -11.86 1.59
C GLN A 66 19.43 -11.46 1.16
N ALA A 67 19.13 -11.54 -0.15
CA ALA A 67 17.79 -11.27 -0.68
C ALA A 67 16.76 -12.28 -0.13
N ASP A 68 17.13 -13.56 -0.05
CA ASP A 68 16.27 -14.61 0.51
C ASP A 68 16.01 -14.37 2.01
N GLU A 69 17.02 -13.97 2.79
CA GLU A 69 16.83 -13.59 4.20
C GLU A 69 15.90 -12.37 4.37
N MET A 70 16.10 -11.33 3.56
CA MET A 70 15.23 -10.14 3.58
C MET A 70 13.78 -10.52 3.23
N ALA A 71 13.59 -11.36 2.23
CA ALA A 71 12.27 -11.81 1.81
C ALA A 71 11.61 -12.69 2.89
N HIS A 72 12.34 -13.57 3.55
CA HIS A 72 11.81 -14.35 4.69
C HIS A 72 11.37 -13.44 5.83
N ARG A 73 12.15 -12.41 6.17
CA ARG A 73 11.73 -11.41 7.16
C ARG A 73 10.45 -10.68 6.74
N ALA A 74 10.35 -10.26 5.48
CA ALA A 74 9.15 -9.61 4.97
C ALA A 74 7.92 -10.54 4.99
N LEU A 75 8.08 -11.81 4.59
CA LEU A 75 7.02 -12.81 4.64
C LEU A 75 6.60 -13.12 6.10
N THR A 76 7.53 -13.13 7.02
CA THR A 76 7.24 -13.29 8.46
C THR A 76 6.39 -12.13 8.98
N ARG A 77 6.71 -10.87 8.62
CA ARG A 77 5.92 -9.69 9.01
C ARG A 77 4.47 -9.73 8.54
N VAL A 78 4.18 -10.43 7.45
CA VAL A 78 2.81 -10.59 6.94
C VAL A 78 2.21 -11.97 7.30
N GLY A 79 2.87 -12.75 8.17
CA GLY A 79 2.40 -14.05 8.66
C GLY A 79 2.35 -15.15 7.59
N LEU A 80 3.31 -15.16 6.63
CA LEU A 80 3.33 -16.09 5.49
C LEU A 80 4.69 -16.77 5.26
N ASN A 81 5.52 -16.86 6.29
CA ASN A 81 6.83 -17.51 6.15
C ASN A 81 6.71 -19.01 5.79
N ASP A 82 5.68 -19.68 6.31
CA ASP A 82 5.34 -21.08 6.00
C ASP A 82 4.87 -21.28 4.54
N LYS A 83 4.49 -20.21 3.85
CA LYS A 83 4.05 -20.18 2.45
C LYS A 83 5.10 -19.69 1.47
N ALA A 84 6.36 -19.55 1.90
CA ALA A 84 7.45 -19.01 1.08
C ALA A 84 7.65 -19.74 -0.26
N THR A 85 7.41 -21.05 -0.28
CA THR A 85 7.54 -21.90 -1.49
C THR A 85 6.26 -22.02 -2.30
N SER A 86 5.11 -21.56 -1.79
CA SER A 86 3.82 -21.64 -2.47
C SER A 86 3.75 -20.69 -3.66
N TYR A 87 3.08 -21.13 -4.72
CA TYR A 87 2.78 -20.32 -5.91
C TYR A 87 1.45 -19.57 -5.73
N PRO A 88 1.21 -18.47 -6.48
CA PRO A 88 0.00 -17.67 -6.33
C PRO A 88 -1.32 -18.47 -6.42
N ASN A 89 -1.40 -19.47 -7.28
CA ASN A 89 -2.58 -20.32 -7.42
C ASN A 89 -2.83 -21.27 -6.23
N GLU A 90 -1.86 -21.40 -5.32
CA GLU A 90 -1.96 -22.18 -4.08
C GLU A 90 -2.31 -21.30 -2.87
N LEU A 91 -2.46 -19.99 -3.08
CA LEU A 91 -2.71 -19.00 -2.05
C LEU A 91 -4.12 -18.40 -2.17
N SER A 92 -4.79 -18.18 -1.03
CA SER A 92 -6.04 -17.41 -1.02
C SER A 92 -5.80 -15.97 -1.46
N GLY A 93 -6.84 -15.23 -1.86
CA GLY A 93 -6.75 -13.82 -2.24
C GLY A 93 -6.07 -12.96 -1.17
N GLY A 94 -6.47 -13.13 0.10
CA GLY A 94 -5.85 -12.42 1.22
C GLY A 94 -4.37 -12.81 1.44
N GLN A 95 -3.99 -14.07 1.19
CA GLN A 95 -2.60 -14.48 1.21
C GLN A 95 -1.80 -13.87 0.05
N GLN A 96 -2.36 -13.85 -1.17
CA GLN A 96 -1.73 -13.20 -2.32
C GLN A 96 -1.50 -11.70 -2.07
N GLN A 97 -2.48 -11.00 -1.49
CA GLN A 97 -2.34 -9.59 -1.15
C GLN A 97 -1.27 -9.38 -0.08
N ARG A 98 -1.20 -10.24 0.93
CA ARG A 98 -0.13 -10.17 1.94
C ARG A 98 1.26 -10.46 1.35
N VAL A 99 1.39 -11.33 0.35
CA VAL A 99 2.64 -11.48 -0.41
C VAL A 99 2.98 -10.21 -1.19
N ALA A 100 1.98 -9.54 -1.80
CA ALA A 100 2.19 -8.26 -2.49
C ALA A 100 2.67 -7.16 -1.52
N ILE A 101 2.12 -7.13 -0.29
CA ILE A 101 2.60 -6.25 0.77
C ILE A 101 4.04 -6.60 1.15
N ALA A 102 4.35 -7.89 1.39
CA ALA A 102 5.71 -8.33 1.70
C ALA A 102 6.71 -7.92 0.62
N ARG A 103 6.35 -8.04 -0.66
CA ARG A 103 7.15 -7.59 -1.79
C ARG A 103 7.43 -6.08 -1.75
N ALA A 104 6.43 -5.28 -1.39
CA ALA A 104 6.59 -3.83 -1.29
C ALA A 104 7.51 -3.44 -0.12
N ILE A 105 7.31 -4.01 1.08
CA ILE A 105 8.08 -3.66 2.28
C ILE A 105 9.48 -4.26 2.31
N ALA A 106 9.73 -5.35 1.58
CA ALA A 106 11.06 -5.97 1.50
C ALA A 106 12.12 -5.03 0.91
N MET A 107 11.70 -4.07 0.09
CA MET A 107 12.56 -3.04 -0.47
C MET A 107 12.96 -1.97 0.55
N GLU A 108 12.43 -2.02 1.78
CA GLU A 108 12.64 -1.02 2.84
C GLU A 108 12.36 0.40 2.31
N PRO A 109 11.14 0.65 1.80
CA PRO A 109 10.79 1.95 1.24
C PRO A 109 10.53 2.98 2.35
N ASP A 110 10.67 4.28 2.00
CA ASP A 110 10.31 5.38 2.91
C ASP A 110 8.79 5.60 3.00
N VAL A 111 8.04 5.20 1.96
CA VAL A 111 6.58 5.28 1.91
C VAL A 111 6.00 4.11 1.14
N VAL A 112 4.87 3.59 1.60
CA VAL A 112 4.08 2.58 0.88
C VAL A 112 2.74 3.17 0.45
N LEU A 113 2.45 3.07 -0.85
CA LEU A 113 1.19 3.47 -1.45
C LEU A 113 0.29 2.23 -1.56
N PHE A 114 -0.91 2.30 -1.01
CA PHE A 114 -1.93 1.27 -1.13
C PHE A 114 -3.08 1.79 -1.97
N ASP A 115 -3.36 1.10 -3.06
CA ASP A 115 -4.44 1.42 -3.98
C ASP A 115 -5.54 0.36 -3.83
N GLU A 116 -6.54 0.68 -3.02
CA GLU A 116 -7.68 -0.19 -2.69
C GLU A 116 -7.28 -1.65 -2.35
N PRO A 117 -6.45 -1.88 -1.35
CA PRO A 117 -5.80 -3.19 -1.11
C PRO A 117 -6.77 -4.33 -0.74
N THR A 118 -8.03 -4.02 -0.47
CA THR A 118 -9.06 -4.99 -0.05
C THR A 118 -10.16 -5.19 -1.07
N SER A 119 -10.28 -4.34 -2.11
CA SER A 119 -11.41 -4.34 -3.06
C SER A 119 -11.58 -5.64 -3.86
N ALA A 120 -10.49 -6.39 -4.08
CA ALA A 120 -10.51 -7.65 -4.81
C ALA A 120 -10.63 -8.89 -3.88
N LEU A 121 -10.94 -8.68 -2.60
CA LEU A 121 -11.00 -9.74 -1.59
C LEU A 121 -12.42 -10.08 -1.18
N ASP A 122 -12.64 -11.35 -0.85
CA ASP A 122 -13.84 -11.77 -0.13
C ASP A 122 -13.88 -11.09 1.27
N PRO A 123 -15.05 -10.68 1.76
CA PRO A 123 -15.20 -9.97 3.04
C PRO A 123 -14.52 -10.66 4.23
N GLU A 124 -14.52 -11.99 4.25
CA GLU A 124 -13.87 -12.80 5.30
C GLU A 124 -12.35 -12.64 5.35
N LEU A 125 -11.74 -12.26 4.22
CA LEU A 125 -10.28 -12.14 4.09
C LEU A 125 -9.77 -10.71 4.34
N VAL A 126 -10.64 -9.70 4.27
CA VAL A 126 -10.33 -8.27 4.44
C VAL A 126 -9.62 -8.02 5.78
N GLY A 127 -10.17 -8.56 6.87
CA GLY A 127 -9.62 -8.36 8.22
C GLY A 127 -8.15 -8.75 8.35
N SER A 128 -7.74 -9.82 7.65
CA SER A 128 -6.35 -10.30 7.70
C SER A 128 -5.36 -9.34 7.02
N VAL A 129 -5.78 -8.64 5.97
CA VAL A 129 -4.96 -7.65 5.26
C VAL A 129 -4.90 -6.34 6.05
N LEU A 130 -6.04 -5.87 6.55
CA LEU A 130 -6.10 -4.68 7.39
C LEU A 130 -5.30 -4.84 8.69
N GLY A 131 -5.26 -6.06 9.26
CA GLY A 131 -4.42 -6.38 10.42
C GLY A 131 -2.95 -6.13 10.14
N VAL A 132 -2.43 -6.64 9.01
CA VAL A 132 -1.04 -6.38 8.59
C VAL A 132 -0.79 -4.88 8.38
N MET A 133 -1.72 -4.14 7.80
CA MET A 133 -1.56 -2.70 7.61
C MET A 133 -1.51 -1.93 8.94
N ARG A 134 -2.30 -2.35 9.96
CA ARG A 134 -2.19 -1.78 11.32
C ARG A 134 -0.80 -2.03 11.93
N GLU A 135 -0.29 -3.26 11.84
CA GLU A 135 1.05 -3.61 12.33
C GLU A 135 2.16 -2.79 11.63
N LEU A 136 2.02 -2.55 10.32
CA LEU A 136 2.95 -1.69 9.58
C LEU A 136 2.91 -0.25 10.08
N ARG A 137 1.71 0.31 10.32
CA ARG A 137 1.55 1.65 10.92
C ARG A 137 2.20 1.73 12.30
N GLU A 138 1.92 0.76 13.17
CA GLU A 138 2.49 0.69 14.51
C GLU A 138 4.02 0.59 14.51
N SER A 139 4.59 -0.02 13.48
CA SER A 139 6.05 -0.06 13.27
C SER A 139 6.64 1.26 12.73
N GLY A 140 5.83 2.30 12.53
CA GLY A 140 6.24 3.62 12.05
C GLY A 140 6.35 3.74 10.54
N MET A 141 5.76 2.82 9.76
CA MET A 141 5.75 2.89 8.30
C MET A 141 4.87 4.04 7.82
N THR A 142 5.43 4.93 7.00
CA THR A 142 4.64 5.95 6.31
C THR A 142 3.81 5.31 5.21
N MET A 143 2.50 5.55 5.23
CA MET A 143 1.58 4.97 4.26
C MET A 143 0.65 6.03 3.68
N VAL A 144 0.36 5.91 2.38
CA VAL A 144 -0.75 6.61 1.73
C VAL A 144 -1.72 5.54 1.25
N VAL A 145 -2.96 5.59 1.71
CA VAL A 145 -3.95 4.53 1.47
C VAL A 145 -5.17 5.11 0.79
N VAL A 146 -5.50 4.60 -0.38
CA VAL A 146 -6.82 4.77 -1.01
C VAL A 146 -7.67 3.58 -0.60
N SER A 147 -8.79 3.82 0.07
CA SER A 147 -9.64 2.75 0.59
C SER A 147 -11.08 3.20 0.75
N HIS A 148 -11.99 2.25 0.66
CA HIS A 148 -13.40 2.39 1.04
C HIS A 148 -13.69 1.77 2.43
N GLU A 149 -12.66 1.29 3.15
CA GLU A 149 -12.76 0.73 4.49
C GLU A 149 -12.79 1.87 5.53
N MET A 150 -13.97 2.47 5.73
CA MET A 150 -14.10 3.68 6.56
C MET A 150 -13.69 3.46 8.01
N ARG A 151 -14.04 2.28 8.60
CA ARG A 151 -13.62 1.97 9.97
C ARG A 151 -12.10 1.88 10.11
N PHE A 152 -11.45 1.24 9.14
CA PHE A 152 -9.99 1.19 9.13
C PHE A 152 -9.38 2.58 8.99
N ALA A 153 -9.92 3.43 8.10
CA ALA A 153 -9.44 4.79 7.92
C ALA A 153 -9.63 5.64 9.20
N GLU A 154 -10.77 5.51 9.88
CA GLU A 154 -11.03 6.21 11.15
C GLU A 154 -10.06 5.78 12.26
N GLU A 155 -9.74 4.47 12.36
CA GLU A 155 -8.89 3.93 13.42
C GLU A 155 -7.39 4.09 13.15
N ALA A 156 -6.98 4.00 11.88
CA ALA A 156 -5.58 3.86 11.50
C ALA A 156 -4.96 5.10 10.83
N ALA A 157 -5.73 6.08 10.39
CA ALA A 157 -5.18 7.26 9.75
C ALA A 157 -4.77 8.32 10.77
N ASP A 158 -3.69 9.05 10.47
CA ASP A 158 -3.32 10.28 11.17
C ASP A 158 -3.95 11.51 10.49
N ARG A 159 -4.24 11.38 9.18
CA ARG A 159 -4.83 12.42 8.33
C ARG A 159 -5.71 11.77 7.26
N VAL A 160 -6.85 12.35 7.02
CA VAL A 160 -7.84 11.89 6.04
C VAL A 160 -8.08 12.99 5.01
N LEU A 161 -8.12 12.59 3.74
CA LEU A 161 -8.52 13.44 2.63
C LEU A 161 -9.76 12.84 1.98
N PHE A 162 -10.87 13.57 2.02
CA PHE A 162 -12.05 13.21 1.25
C PHE A 162 -11.98 13.86 -0.13
N MET A 163 -12.03 13.03 -1.16
CA MET A 163 -11.96 13.47 -2.55
C MET A 163 -13.29 13.18 -3.27
N ASP A 164 -13.73 14.12 -4.08
CA ASP A 164 -14.89 13.96 -4.96
C ASP A 164 -14.65 14.72 -6.26
N GLU A 165 -15.05 14.14 -7.38
CA GLU A 165 -14.85 14.72 -8.74
C GLU A 165 -13.40 15.19 -9.02
N GLY A 166 -12.41 14.49 -8.48
CA GLY A 166 -10.99 14.77 -8.71
C GLY A 166 -10.40 15.90 -7.87
N VAL A 167 -11.15 16.46 -6.92
CA VAL A 167 -10.69 17.52 -6.02
C VAL A 167 -10.74 17.07 -4.56
N VAL A 168 -9.84 17.61 -3.73
CA VAL A 168 -9.92 17.44 -2.28
C VAL A 168 -11.01 18.37 -1.76
N VAL A 169 -12.11 17.78 -1.26
CA VAL A 169 -13.27 18.50 -0.72
C VAL A 169 -13.07 18.86 0.74
N GLU A 170 -12.54 17.90 1.51
CA GLU A 170 -12.30 18.08 2.94
C GLU A 170 -11.05 17.31 3.37
N GLU A 171 -10.33 17.87 4.32
CA GLU A 171 -9.11 17.31 4.86
C GLU A 171 -9.01 17.62 6.36
N GLY A 172 -8.56 16.63 7.14
CA GLY A 172 -8.41 16.80 8.58
C GLY A 172 -7.98 15.53 9.30
N SER A 173 -8.05 15.56 10.61
CA SER A 173 -7.92 14.35 11.43
C SER A 173 -9.13 13.41 11.19
N PRO A 174 -9.02 12.11 11.52
CA PRO A 174 -10.16 11.21 11.46
C PRO A 174 -11.38 11.74 12.20
N GLU A 175 -11.20 12.29 13.39
CA GLU A 175 -12.30 12.86 14.17
C GLU A 175 -12.97 14.03 13.44
N GLN A 176 -12.20 14.92 12.81
CA GLN A 176 -12.74 16.04 12.05
C GLN A 176 -13.55 15.57 10.85
N VAL A 177 -12.99 14.67 10.04
CA VAL A 177 -13.62 14.25 8.79
C VAL A 177 -14.78 13.30 9.03
N PHE A 178 -14.64 12.31 9.91
CA PHE A 178 -15.67 11.27 10.11
C PHE A 178 -16.79 11.71 11.06
N ARG A 179 -16.48 12.53 12.09
CA ARG A 179 -17.46 12.89 13.14
C ARG A 179 -17.92 14.34 13.11
N ASN A 180 -17.04 15.25 12.67
CA ASN A 180 -17.27 16.69 12.71
C ASN A 180 -17.10 17.35 11.33
N SER A 181 -17.44 16.63 10.27
CA SER A 181 -17.31 17.08 8.88
C SER A 181 -18.03 18.41 8.64
N GLN A 182 -17.34 19.37 8.03
CA GLN A 182 -17.86 20.71 7.72
C GLN A 182 -18.52 20.75 6.33
N HIS A 183 -18.11 19.87 5.42
CA HIS A 183 -18.66 19.82 4.06
C HIS A 183 -19.91 18.94 3.96
N GLU A 184 -20.98 19.47 3.38
CA GLU A 184 -22.23 18.73 3.17
C GLU A 184 -22.00 17.47 2.32
N ARG A 185 -21.13 17.56 1.32
CA ARG A 185 -20.81 16.44 0.44
C ARG A 185 -20.12 15.28 1.20
N THR A 186 -19.21 15.61 2.11
CA THR A 186 -18.57 14.63 3.00
C THR A 186 -19.59 13.96 3.89
N ARG A 187 -20.45 14.75 4.56
CA ARG A 187 -21.53 14.20 5.41
C ARG A 187 -22.47 13.28 4.66
N SER A 188 -22.91 13.69 3.45
CA SER A 188 -23.79 12.90 2.61
C SER A 188 -23.16 11.59 2.14
N PHE A 189 -21.83 11.57 1.93
CA PHE A 189 -21.11 10.34 1.60
C PHE A 189 -21.03 9.43 2.82
N LEU A 190 -20.58 9.95 3.96
CA LEU A 190 -20.39 9.16 5.17
C LEU A 190 -21.70 8.55 5.68
N SER A 191 -22.83 9.28 5.64
CA SER A 191 -24.14 8.73 6.06
C SER A 191 -24.54 7.49 5.27
N ARG A 192 -24.22 7.43 3.97
CA ARG A 192 -24.54 6.26 3.13
C ARG A 192 -23.67 5.04 3.41
N VAL A 193 -22.41 5.28 3.83
CA VAL A 193 -21.45 4.19 4.04
C VAL A 193 -21.51 3.64 5.45
N THR A 194 -21.95 4.44 6.44
CA THR A 194 -22.09 4.01 7.84
C THR A 194 -23.43 3.32 8.15
N GLU A 195 -24.41 3.36 7.25
CA GLU A 195 -25.71 2.68 7.40
C GLU A 195 -25.68 1.20 6.99
N HIS A 196 -24.54 0.66 6.60
CA HIS A 196 -24.30 -0.74 6.26
C HIS A 196 -23.20 -1.33 7.16
#